data_9370b58d6e5c6de257b554e4d548b6ff
#
_entry.id   9370b58d6e5c6de257b554e4d548b6ff
#
_cell.length_a   1.000
_cell.length_b   1.000
_cell.length_c   1.000
_cell.angle_alpha   90.00
_cell.angle_beta   90.00
_cell.angle_gamma   90.00
#
_symmetry.space_group_name_H-M   'P 1'
#
loop_
_entity.id
_entity.type
_entity.pdbx_description
1 polymer ?
#
loop_
_entity_poly.entity_id
_entity_poly.type
_entity_poly.pdbx_seq_one_letter_code
_entity_poly.pdbx_strand_id
1 'polypeptide(L)'
;GYEFIPEPINSTIRQFGASLDYTGKQLQLSGGYYGTMYSNKNSILNVTGGSTVGDQYAPSQFAPITLAPDNQSHRAFLSGGYSFTPTTRGTFKSAYTTATQTDSFSPTLFSAPGMGSHLGGRIDTALVQAGLPARPLSKLSLNTSFRFEDRDVNTPVLFYNPVATLLDLNGN
;
A
#
# COMPACT_ATOMS: atom_id res chain seq x y z
N GLY A 1 -26.81 -0.77 -22.67
CA GLY A 1 -26.87 0.59 -22.14
C GLY A 1 -25.76 0.79 -21.13
N TYR A 2 -25.21 2.00 -21.07
CA TYR A 2 -24.25 2.38 -20.01
C TYR A 2 -25.06 2.98 -18.87
N GLU A 3 -24.84 2.49 -17.66
CA GLU A 3 -25.43 3.04 -16.46
C GLU A 3 -24.36 3.73 -15.65
N PHE A 4 -24.63 4.95 -15.18
CA PHE A 4 -23.78 5.68 -14.26
C PHE A 4 -24.25 5.38 -12.85
N ILE A 5 -23.40 4.73 -12.08
CA ILE A 5 -23.70 4.39 -10.69
C ILE A 5 -22.84 5.29 -9.80
N PRO A 6 -23.44 6.10 -8.92
CA PRO A 6 -22.66 6.89 -7.97
C PRO A 6 -21.98 5.97 -6.97
N GLU A 7 -20.69 6.14 -6.79
CA GLU A 7 -19.93 5.46 -5.73
C GLU A 7 -20.21 6.15 -4.39
N PRO A 8 -20.82 5.44 -3.40
CA PRO A 8 -21.05 6.00 -2.09
C PRO A 8 -19.74 6.05 -1.29
N ILE A 9 -19.12 7.22 -1.23
CA ILE A 9 -17.90 7.43 -0.46
C ILE A 9 -18.26 7.74 0.98
N ASN A 10 -17.90 6.87 1.91
CA ASN A 10 -18.00 7.09 3.35
C ASN A 10 -16.72 6.58 4.02
N SER A 11 -15.63 7.26 3.75
CA SER A 11 -14.32 6.86 4.23
C SER A 11 -13.80 7.80 5.30
N THR A 12 -12.95 7.28 6.15
CA THR A 12 -12.24 8.02 7.19
C THR A 12 -10.74 7.75 7.03
N ILE A 13 -9.96 8.81 6.96
CA ILE A 13 -8.51 8.74 7.01
C ILE A 13 -8.06 9.29 8.37
N ARG A 14 -7.29 8.49 9.09
CA ARG A 14 -6.63 8.89 10.33
C ARG A 14 -5.14 8.86 10.10
N GLN A 15 -4.50 9.97 10.46
CA GLN A 15 -3.04 10.11 10.33
C GLN A 15 -2.48 10.58 11.66
N PHE A 16 -1.38 10.02 12.04
CA PHE A 16 -0.63 10.46 13.20
C PHE A 16 0.86 10.34 12.92
N GLY A 17 1.62 11.25 13.45
CA GLY A 17 3.06 11.27 13.31
C GLY A 17 3.72 11.90 14.51
N ALA A 18 4.89 11.41 14.83
CA ALA A 18 5.78 11.98 15.82
C ALA A 18 7.18 11.97 15.26
N SER A 19 7.92 13.05 15.45
CA SER A 19 9.33 13.16 15.09
C SER A 19 10.11 13.79 16.22
N LEU A 20 11.38 13.42 16.29
CA LEU A 20 12.36 13.99 17.19
C LEU A 20 13.57 14.44 16.37
N ASP A 21 13.95 15.67 16.57
CA ASP A 21 15.09 16.27 15.91
C ASP A 21 16.17 16.65 16.94
N TYR A 22 17.39 16.26 16.65
CA TYR A 22 18.57 16.64 17.42
C TYR A 22 19.53 17.42 16.53
N THR A 23 19.94 18.59 17.00
CA THR A 23 20.89 19.44 16.30
C THR A 23 22.06 19.76 17.22
N GLY A 24 23.19 19.12 16.98
CA GLY A 24 24.48 19.39 17.61
C GLY A 24 25.40 20.16 16.69
N LYS A 25 26.62 20.42 17.16
CA LYS A 25 27.63 21.19 16.37
C LYS A 25 28.05 20.46 15.09
N GLN A 26 28.19 19.15 15.13
CA GLN A 26 28.66 18.34 14.01
C GLN A 26 27.61 17.30 13.59
N LEU A 27 26.76 16.88 14.52
CA LEU A 27 25.77 15.84 14.31
C LEU A 27 24.37 16.44 14.26
N GLN A 28 23.62 16.08 13.23
CA GLN A 28 22.18 16.33 13.13
C GLN A 28 21.47 15.02 12.90
N LEU A 29 20.43 14.75 13.68
CA LEU A 29 19.61 13.55 13.58
C LEU A 29 18.14 13.94 13.57
N SER A 30 17.38 13.26 12.76
CA SER A 30 15.92 13.36 12.72
C SER A 30 15.37 11.96 12.61
N GLY A 31 14.51 11.58 13.53
CA GLY A 31 13.88 10.29 13.53
C GLY A 31 12.42 10.41 13.89
N GLY A 32 11.61 9.52 13.37
CA GLY A 32 10.19 9.59 13.65
C GLY A 32 9.41 8.39 13.15
N TYR A 33 8.15 8.48 13.44
CA TYR A 33 7.16 7.49 13.05
C TYR A 33 5.93 8.18 12.49
N TYR A 34 5.37 7.61 11.43
CA TYR A 34 4.18 8.09 10.76
C TYR A 34 3.24 6.92 10.48
N GLY A 35 1.99 7.05 10.88
CA GLY A 35 0.95 6.06 10.65
C GLY A 35 -0.24 6.66 9.90
N THR A 36 -0.76 5.91 8.95
CA THR A 36 -1.99 6.23 8.22
C THR A 36 -2.92 5.03 8.26
N MET A 37 -4.16 5.28 8.60
CA MET A 37 -5.23 4.28 8.60
C MET A 37 -6.36 4.81 7.72
N TYR A 38 -6.72 4.05 6.72
CA TYR A 38 -7.89 4.30 5.87
C TYR A 38 -8.96 3.27 6.23
N SER A 39 -10.16 3.73 6.49
CA SER A 39 -11.32 2.88 6.72
C SER A 39 -12.50 3.36 5.90
N ASN A 40 -13.13 2.43 5.19
CA ASN A 40 -14.33 2.68 4.41
C ASN A 40 -15.52 1.95 5.05
N LYS A 41 -16.53 2.70 5.45
CA LYS A 41 -17.74 2.12 6.04
C LYS A 41 -18.57 1.31 5.04
N ASN A 42 -18.41 1.61 3.75
CA ASN A 42 -19.09 0.92 2.68
C ASN A 42 -18.09 -0.04 2.02
N SER A 43 -18.17 -1.32 2.31
CA SER A 43 -17.31 -2.34 1.69
C SER A 43 -17.87 -2.86 0.36
N ILE A 44 -19.18 -2.72 0.15
CA ILE A 44 -19.88 -3.29 -1.00
C ILE A 44 -20.94 -2.31 -1.49
N LEU A 45 -21.01 -2.13 -2.80
CA LEU A 45 -22.10 -1.46 -3.49
C LEU A 45 -23.04 -2.52 -4.08
N ASN A 46 -24.22 -2.60 -3.54
CA ASN A 46 -25.29 -3.43 -4.11
C ASN A 46 -26.07 -2.60 -5.14
N VAL A 47 -26.01 -3.00 -6.38
CA VAL A 47 -26.77 -2.36 -7.46
C VAL A 47 -28.08 -3.11 -7.65
N THR A 48 -29.18 -2.41 -7.40
CA THR A 48 -30.53 -2.93 -7.61
C THR A 48 -31.22 -2.12 -8.70
N GLY A 49 -31.88 -2.80 -9.62
CA GLY A 49 -32.55 -2.15 -10.72
C GLY A 49 -31.82 -2.33 -12.04
N GLY A 50 -32.52 -2.17 -13.11
CA GLY A 50 -32.06 -2.36 -14.46
C GLY A 50 -33.00 -3.27 -15.21
N SER A 51 -33.41 -2.85 -16.38
CA SER A 51 -34.18 -3.65 -17.31
C SER A 51 -33.21 -4.34 -18.25
N THR A 52 -33.01 -5.63 -18.11
CA THR A 52 -32.36 -6.41 -19.15
C THR A 52 -33.35 -6.64 -20.29
N VAL A 53 -32.93 -6.24 -21.47
CA VAL A 53 -33.64 -6.57 -22.70
C VAL A 53 -33.45 -8.08 -22.93
N GLY A 54 -34.45 -8.86 -22.56
CA GLY A 54 -34.48 -10.31 -22.76
C GLY A 54 -34.86 -11.05 -21.47
N ASP A 55 -36.04 -11.57 -21.47
CA ASP A 55 -36.80 -12.17 -20.36
C ASP A 55 -36.23 -13.44 -19.69
N GLN A 56 -34.92 -13.63 -19.66
CA GLN A 56 -34.36 -14.89 -19.11
C GLN A 56 -33.67 -14.76 -17.75
N TYR A 57 -33.57 -13.59 -17.21
CA TYR A 57 -33.00 -13.41 -15.86
C TYR A 57 -33.96 -12.60 -15.01
N ALA A 58 -34.31 -13.16 -13.85
CA ALA A 58 -35.10 -12.50 -12.84
C ALA A 58 -34.63 -11.07 -12.57
N PRO A 59 -35.53 -10.13 -12.27
CA PRO A 59 -35.16 -8.75 -12.09
C PRO A 59 -34.08 -8.65 -11.04
N SER A 60 -32.86 -8.27 -11.48
CA SER A 60 -32.18 -7.27 -10.76
C SER A 60 -31.27 -7.61 -9.59
N GLN A 61 -30.39 -8.56 -9.71
CA GLN A 61 -29.20 -8.44 -8.88
C GLN A 61 -27.99 -8.42 -9.80
N PHE A 62 -27.50 -7.24 -10.09
CA PHE A 62 -26.15 -7.10 -10.64
C PHE A 62 -25.16 -7.61 -9.59
N ALA A 63 -24.05 -8.18 -10.04
CA ALA A 63 -22.99 -8.57 -9.12
C ALA A 63 -22.58 -7.39 -8.25
N PRO A 64 -22.53 -7.55 -6.93
CA PRO A 64 -22.13 -6.47 -6.05
C PRO A 64 -20.70 -6.02 -6.38
N ILE A 65 -20.47 -4.72 -6.32
CA ILE A 65 -19.16 -4.11 -6.60
C ILE A 65 -18.44 -3.90 -5.27
N THR A 66 -17.25 -4.44 -5.12
CA THR A 66 -16.38 -4.17 -3.97
C THR A 66 -15.83 -2.75 -4.05
N LEU A 67 -15.94 -2.02 -2.96
CA LEU A 67 -15.39 -0.68 -2.80
C LEU A 67 -13.97 -0.74 -2.22
N ALA A 68 -13.31 0.42 -2.13
CA ALA A 68 -11.95 0.50 -1.66
C ALA A 68 -11.79 -0.11 -0.25
N PRO A 69 -10.86 -1.08 -0.09
CA PRO A 69 -10.70 -1.82 1.15
C PRO A 69 -10.00 -0.99 2.23
N ASP A 70 -10.22 -1.39 3.47
CA ASP A 70 -9.50 -0.86 4.62
C ASP A 70 -8.00 -1.17 4.49
N ASN A 71 -7.20 -0.17 4.72
CA ASN A 71 -5.75 -0.31 4.68
C ASN A 71 -5.06 0.53 5.73
N GLN A 72 -3.87 0.12 6.09
CA GLN A 72 -3.04 0.86 7.02
C GLN A 72 -1.58 0.84 6.57
N SER A 73 -0.89 1.93 6.86
CA SER A 73 0.52 2.06 6.57
C SER A 73 1.25 2.65 7.77
N HIS A 74 2.39 2.07 8.09
CA HIS A 74 3.25 2.47 9.18
C HIS A 74 4.65 2.69 8.65
N ARG A 75 5.22 3.85 8.96
CA ARG A 75 6.55 4.22 8.52
C ARG A 75 7.38 4.70 9.69
N ALA A 76 8.49 4.03 9.93
CA ALA A 76 9.57 4.52 10.79
C ALA A 76 10.70 5.08 9.90
N PHE A 77 11.28 6.18 10.30
CA PHE A 77 12.41 6.77 9.57
C PHE A 77 13.47 7.31 10.51
N LEU A 78 14.70 7.30 10.03
CA LEU A 78 15.84 7.93 10.68
C LEU A 78 16.70 8.55 9.60
N SER A 79 17.04 9.80 9.77
CA SER A 79 17.95 10.53 8.87
C SER A 79 18.91 11.38 9.67
N GLY A 80 20.04 11.67 9.09
CA GLY A 80 20.99 12.51 9.76
C GLY A 80 22.15 12.93 8.88
N GLY A 81 22.99 13.74 9.44
CA GLY A 81 24.21 14.19 8.81
C GLY A 81 25.28 14.45 9.85
N TYR A 82 26.50 14.15 9.48
CA TYR A 82 27.68 14.41 10.27
C TYR A 82 28.68 15.25 9.49
N SER A 83 29.06 16.38 10.05
CA SER A 83 30.09 17.28 9.48
C SER A 83 31.48 16.83 9.93
N PHE A 84 32.18 16.12 9.08
CA PHE A 84 33.56 15.66 9.32
C PHE A 84 34.54 16.85 9.32
N THR A 85 34.36 17.76 8.35
CA THR A 85 35.09 18.99 8.20
C THR A 85 34.11 20.09 7.77
N PRO A 86 34.51 21.37 7.78
CA PRO A 86 33.69 22.46 7.26
C PRO A 86 33.25 22.29 5.79
N THR A 87 33.97 21.46 5.02
CA THR A 87 33.74 21.25 3.59
C THR A 87 33.28 19.83 3.24
N THR A 88 33.17 18.94 4.22
CA THR A 88 32.80 17.55 4.00
C THR A 88 31.73 17.12 5.01
N ARG A 89 30.56 16.73 4.51
CA ARG A 89 29.43 16.30 5.33
C ARG A 89 28.91 14.99 4.82
N GLY A 90 28.85 13.98 5.68
CA GLY A 90 28.11 12.74 5.40
C GLY A 90 26.64 12.89 5.73
N THR A 91 25.79 12.31 4.92
CA THR A 91 24.35 12.23 5.17
C THR A 91 23.87 10.79 5.07
N PHE A 92 22.90 10.44 5.87
CA PHE A 92 22.22 9.15 5.75
C PHE A 92 20.73 9.32 5.93
N LYS A 93 19.98 8.39 5.35
CA LYS A 93 18.54 8.28 5.51
C LYS A 93 18.18 6.81 5.47
N SER A 94 17.43 6.37 6.45
CA SER A 94 16.81 5.04 6.44
C SER A 94 15.32 5.18 6.71
N ALA A 95 14.52 4.32 6.10
CA ALA A 95 13.10 4.25 6.35
C ALA A 95 12.64 2.81 6.19
N TYR A 96 11.74 2.41 7.05
CA TYR A 96 11.01 1.15 6.94
C TYR A 96 9.53 1.45 6.89
N THR A 97 8.85 0.93 5.88
CA THR A 97 7.42 1.12 5.68
C THR A 97 6.75 -0.24 5.56
N THR A 98 5.71 -0.47 6.34
CA THR A 98 4.81 -1.61 6.18
C THR A 98 3.42 -1.11 5.83
N ALA A 99 2.84 -1.69 4.81
CA ALA A 99 1.47 -1.42 4.40
C ALA A 99 0.69 -2.73 4.39
N THR A 100 -0.48 -2.74 5.02
CA THR A 100 -1.33 -3.92 5.13
C THR A 100 -2.75 -3.61 4.70
N GLN A 101 -3.39 -4.59 4.09
CA GLN A 101 -4.77 -4.58 3.69
C GLN A 101 -5.46 -5.81 4.28
N THR A 102 -6.49 -5.60 5.09
CA THR A 102 -7.12 -6.66 5.90
C THR A 102 -8.59 -6.89 5.58
N ASP A 103 -9.13 -6.24 4.56
CA ASP A 103 -10.54 -6.38 4.20
C ASP A 103 -10.90 -7.78 3.73
N SER A 104 -12.10 -8.18 4.11
CA SER A 104 -12.68 -9.47 3.72
C SER A 104 -13.27 -9.39 2.31
N PHE A 105 -13.12 -10.46 1.55
CA PHE A 105 -13.89 -10.63 0.32
C PHE A 105 -15.39 -10.75 0.62
N SER A 106 -16.21 -10.20 -0.25
CA SER A 106 -17.64 -10.38 -0.13
C SER A 106 -18.03 -11.85 -0.32
N PRO A 107 -18.63 -12.50 0.68
CA PRO A 107 -19.02 -13.91 0.58
C PRO A 107 -20.11 -14.16 -0.46
N THR A 108 -20.77 -13.10 -0.90
CA THR A 108 -21.86 -13.21 -1.91
C THR A 108 -21.34 -13.30 -3.34
N LEU A 109 -20.11 -12.88 -3.60
CA LEU A 109 -19.54 -12.90 -4.94
C LEU A 109 -18.79 -14.19 -5.25
N PHE A 110 -18.07 -14.73 -4.29
CA PHE A 110 -17.23 -15.91 -4.50
C PHE A 110 -17.17 -16.73 -3.21
N SER A 111 -17.81 -17.88 -3.21
CA SER A 111 -17.62 -18.89 -2.18
C SER A 111 -17.11 -20.14 -2.88
N ALA A 112 -15.79 -20.29 -2.96
CA ALA A 112 -15.17 -21.51 -3.46
C ALA A 112 -14.47 -22.25 -2.31
N PRO A 113 -14.52 -23.58 -2.28
CA PRO A 113 -13.76 -24.36 -1.31
C PRO A 113 -12.27 -24.03 -1.40
N GLY A 114 -11.66 -23.61 -0.29
CA GLY A 114 -10.25 -23.23 -0.24
C GLY A 114 -9.95 -21.76 -0.48
N MET A 115 -10.93 -20.92 -0.78
CA MET A 115 -10.74 -19.47 -0.82
C MET A 115 -10.65 -18.91 0.60
N GLY A 116 -9.59 -18.15 0.85
CA GLY A 116 -9.46 -17.34 2.06
C GLY A 116 -10.55 -16.27 2.13
N SER A 117 -10.99 -15.93 3.33
CA SER A 117 -12.01 -14.88 3.55
C SER A 117 -11.50 -13.46 3.31
N HIS A 118 -10.20 -13.26 3.21
CA HIS A 118 -9.56 -11.95 3.07
C HIS A 118 -8.26 -12.07 2.26
N LEU A 119 -7.84 -10.98 1.63
CA LEU A 119 -6.61 -10.94 0.84
C LEU A 119 -5.37 -11.01 1.72
N GLY A 120 -5.38 -10.41 2.90
CA GLY A 120 -4.23 -10.36 3.79
C GLY A 120 -2.99 -9.76 3.14
N GLY A 121 -3.17 -8.79 2.28
CA GLY A 121 -2.07 -8.16 1.55
C GLY A 121 -1.12 -7.41 2.46
N ARG A 122 0.18 -7.63 2.29
CA ARG A 122 1.23 -6.93 3.02
C ARG A 122 2.39 -6.58 2.09
N ILE A 123 2.84 -5.34 2.22
CA ILE A 123 4.02 -4.83 1.51
C ILE A 123 4.96 -4.22 2.55
N ASP A 124 6.16 -4.73 2.61
CA ASP A 124 7.24 -4.19 3.42
C ASP A 124 8.28 -3.53 2.50
N THR A 125 8.71 -2.33 2.84
CA THR A 125 9.72 -1.60 2.07
C THR A 125 10.79 -1.08 3.00
N ALA A 126 12.03 -1.47 2.76
CA ALA A 126 13.21 -0.95 3.44
C ALA A 126 13.99 -0.05 2.49
N LEU A 127 14.33 1.15 2.94
CA LEU A 127 15.12 2.12 2.21
C LEU A 127 16.33 2.53 3.03
N VAL A 128 17.50 2.49 2.42
CA VAL A 128 18.73 3.03 2.99
C VAL A 128 19.41 3.91 1.94
N GLN A 129 19.74 5.12 2.33
CA GLN A 129 20.48 6.06 1.49
C GLN A 129 21.65 6.65 2.27
N ALA A 130 22.77 6.82 1.62
CA ALA A 130 23.92 7.52 2.16
C ALA A 130 24.51 8.45 1.12
N GLY A 131 25.03 9.58 1.55
CA GLY A 131 25.64 10.56 0.67
C GLY A 131 26.87 11.20 1.33
N LEU A 132 27.90 11.42 0.54
CA LEU A 132 29.13 12.07 0.98
C LEU A 132 29.55 13.15 -0.04
N PRO A 133 28.92 14.32 0.00
CA PRO A 133 29.43 15.48 -0.72
C PRO A 133 30.70 15.99 -0.02
N ALA A 134 31.76 16.15 -0.78
CA ALA A 134 33.03 16.63 -0.29
C ALA A 134 33.67 17.67 -1.27
N ARG A 135 34.37 18.63 -0.72
CA ARG A 135 35.18 19.57 -1.49
C ARG A 135 36.62 19.48 -1.01
N PRO A 136 37.39 18.47 -1.44
CA PRO A 136 38.74 18.28 -0.98
C PRO A 136 39.69 19.40 -1.45
N LEU A 137 39.36 20.07 -2.56
CA LEU A 137 40.09 21.20 -3.13
C LEU A 137 39.10 22.31 -3.52
N SER A 138 39.56 23.56 -3.56
CA SER A 138 38.71 24.72 -3.87
C SER A 138 38.02 24.64 -5.24
N LYS A 139 38.61 23.89 -6.19
CA LYS A 139 38.09 23.71 -7.55
C LYS A 139 37.55 22.32 -7.82
N LEU A 140 37.56 21.42 -6.84
CA LEU A 140 37.11 20.03 -6.99
C LEU A 140 35.98 19.74 -6.00
N SER A 141 34.81 19.38 -6.52
CA SER A 141 33.71 18.86 -5.73
C SER A 141 33.46 17.39 -6.08
N LEU A 142 33.39 16.54 -5.07
CA LEU A 142 33.05 15.13 -5.17
C LEU A 142 31.67 14.95 -4.58
N ASN A 143 30.79 14.25 -5.28
CA ASN A 143 29.49 13.88 -4.77
C ASN A 143 29.30 12.37 -4.94
N THR A 144 29.25 11.67 -3.83
CA THR A 144 29.04 10.22 -3.81
C THR A 144 27.70 9.94 -3.15
N SER A 145 26.89 9.10 -3.78
CA SER A 145 25.61 8.68 -3.22
C SER A 145 25.43 7.17 -3.37
N PHE A 146 24.86 6.58 -2.35
CA PHE A 146 24.44 5.18 -2.32
C PHE A 146 22.96 5.12 -1.99
N ARG A 147 22.21 4.26 -2.69
CA ARG A 147 20.81 3.96 -2.39
C ARG A 147 20.60 2.47 -2.50
N PHE A 148 20.00 1.93 -1.47
CA PHE A 148 19.48 0.56 -1.45
C PHE A 148 18.00 0.61 -1.10
N GLU A 149 17.20 -0.12 -1.85
CA GLU A 149 15.76 -0.25 -1.61
C GLU A 149 15.39 -1.71 -1.82
N ASP A 150 14.76 -2.28 -0.80
CA ASP A 150 14.21 -3.62 -0.83
C ASP A 150 12.70 -3.52 -0.60
N ARG A 151 11.94 -4.23 -1.43
CA ARG A 151 10.49 -4.26 -1.35
C ARG A 151 10.01 -5.71 -1.40
N ASP A 152 9.48 -6.16 -0.30
CA ASP A 152 8.86 -7.47 -0.18
C ASP A 152 7.33 -7.34 -0.27
N VAL A 153 6.74 -8.12 -1.18
CA VAL A 153 5.29 -8.17 -1.41
C VAL A 153 4.79 -9.53 -0.97
N ASN A 154 4.22 -9.59 0.21
CA ASN A 154 3.70 -10.81 0.80
C ASN A 154 2.16 -10.83 0.68
N THR A 155 1.70 -10.92 -0.57
CA THR A 155 0.27 -10.97 -0.89
C THR A 155 -0.02 -12.29 -1.60
N PRO A 156 -0.85 -13.18 -1.03
CA PRO A 156 -1.22 -14.41 -1.70
C PRO A 156 -2.04 -14.09 -2.96
N VAL A 157 -1.57 -14.60 -4.10
CA VAL A 157 -2.30 -14.49 -5.36
C VAL A 157 -3.04 -15.80 -5.59
N LEU A 158 -4.37 -15.74 -5.54
CA LEU A 158 -5.23 -16.88 -5.84
C LEU A 158 -5.88 -16.66 -7.20
N PHE A 159 -5.65 -17.58 -8.12
CA PHE A 159 -6.34 -17.60 -9.39
C PHE A 159 -7.61 -18.44 -9.26
N TYR A 160 -8.74 -17.80 -9.49
CA TYR A 160 -10.03 -18.48 -9.51
C TYR A 160 -10.63 -18.39 -10.92
N ASN A 161 -10.85 -19.53 -11.53
CA ASN A 161 -11.57 -19.62 -12.80
C ASN A 161 -12.92 -20.34 -12.57
N PRO A 162 -14.04 -19.63 -12.52
CA PRO A 162 -15.33 -20.25 -12.27
C PRO A 162 -15.77 -21.23 -13.35
N VAL A 163 -15.18 -21.13 -14.54
CA VAL A 163 -15.46 -22.07 -15.65
C VAL A 163 -14.62 -23.33 -15.52
N ALA A 164 -13.41 -23.23 -15.02
CA ALA A 164 -12.52 -24.38 -14.84
C ALA A 164 -13.02 -25.35 -13.76
N THR A 165 -13.71 -24.86 -12.72
CA THR A 165 -14.27 -25.73 -11.69
C THR A 165 -15.38 -26.66 -12.22
N LEU A 166 -16.07 -26.28 -13.27
CA LEU A 166 -17.05 -27.15 -13.94
C LEU A 166 -16.38 -28.21 -14.83
N LEU A 167 -15.20 -27.94 -15.34
CA LEU A 167 -14.43 -28.87 -16.16
C LEU A 167 -13.56 -29.81 -15.32
N ASP A 168 -13.01 -29.33 -14.20
CA ASP A 168 -12.19 -30.13 -13.29
C ASP A 168 -13.00 -31.20 -12.52
N LEU A 169 -14.28 -30.97 -12.30
CA LEU A 169 -15.17 -31.97 -11.70
C LEU A 169 -15.39 -33.19 -12.61
N ASN A 170 -15.08 -33.09 -13.88
CA ASN A 170 -15.23 -34.17 -14.87
C ASN A 170 -13.91 -34.79 -15.31
N GLY A 171 -12.78 -34.41 -14.68
CA GLY A 171 -11.50 -35.10 -14.87
C GLY A 171 -10.84 -34.90 -16.25
N ASN A 172 -11.05 -33.75 -16.89
CA ASN A 172 -10.34 -33.34 -18.09
C ASN A 172 -9.92 -31.90 -17.98
#